data_65a23632a0412fb83bb702b751875ce1
#
_entry.id   65a23632a0412fb83bb702b751875ce1
#
_cell.length_a   1.000
_cell.length_b   1.000
_cell.length_c   1.000
_cell.angle_alpha   90.00
_cell.angle_beta   90.00
_cell.angle_gamma   90.00
#
_symmetry.space_group_name_H-M   'P 1'
#
loop_
_entity.id
_entity.type
_entity.pdbx_description
1 polymer ?
#
loop_
_entity_poly.entity_id
_entity_poly.type
_entity_poly.pdbx_seq_one_letter_code
_entity_poly.pdbx_strand_id
1 'polypeptide(L)'
;MGPTGEPVLLLDQDRARWDQLLIRRGLAELERAEELSRALGPYTLQAAIAACHVRAGTNEDTDWDRIVALYDALAELTRSPVVELNRAVAIAMASGPDAGLELVDELVASGALDGYHLLPAVRGDLLEKLGRNAEARAEFELAASLTRNTRERDVLLSRAGALASEG
;
A
#
# COMPACT_ATOMS: atom_id res chain seq x y z
N MET A 1 -25.29 18.51 -0.25
CA MET A 1 -24.71 18.06 -0.43
C MET A 1 -23.96 18.49 -0.88
N GLY A 2 -23.62 18.84 -0.61
CA GLY A 2 -22.75 19.41 -0.97
C GLY A 2 -22.43 18.94 -2.04
N PRO A 3 -22.71 19.11 -2.77
CA PRO A 3 -22.59 18.65 -3.81
C PRO A 3 -21.42 18.33 -4.27
N THR A 4 -20.72 19.17 -4.62
CA THR A 4 -19.46 18.77 -5.02
C THR A 4 -18.69 18.28 -3.86
N GLY A 5 -18.97 18.76 -2.73
CA GLY A 5 -18.41 18.23 -1.56
C GLY A 5 -19.04 16.93 -1.15
N GLU A 6 -20.09 16.59 -1.86
CA GLU A 6 -20.83 15.40 -1.48
C GLU A 6 -20.08 14.15 -1.46
N PRO A 7 -19.23 13.81 -2.45
CA PRO A 7 -18.45 12.59 -2.35
C PRO A 7 -17.55 12.57 -1.12
N VAL A 8 -16.98 13.71 -0.76
CA VAL A 8 -16.13 13.80 0.42
C VAL A 8 -16.95 13.66 1.69
N LEU A 9 -18.11 14.31 1.72
CA LEU A 9 -19.01 14.19 2.89
C LEU A 9 -19.52 12.77 3.06
N LEU A 10 -19.83 12.09 1.96
CA LEU A 10 -20.22 10.70 2.03
C LEU A 10 -19.10 9.82 2.56
N LEU A 11 -17.87 10.09 2.13
CA LEU A 11 -16.73 9.36 2.63
C LEU A 11 -16.54 9.56 4.14
N ASP A 12 -16.73 10.79 4.62
CA ASP A 12 -16.61 11.08 6.03
C ASP A 12 -17.69 10.41 6.86
N GLN A 13 -18.93 10.43 6.40
CA GLN A 13 -20.03 9.78 7.09
C GLN A 13 -19.87 8.27 7.08
N ASP A 14 -19.57 7.72 5.93
CA ASP A 14 -19.42 6.29 5.77
C ASP A 14 -18.18 5.77 6.48
N ARG A 15 -17.13 6.59 6.54
CA ARG A 15 -15.90 6.23 7.25
C ARG A 15 -16.20 5.90 8.70
N ALA A 16 -16.97 6.73 9.40
CA ALA A 16 -17.29 6.47 10.78
C ALA A 16 -18.07 5.16 10.94
N ARG A 17 -18.98 4.91 10.00
CA ARG A 17 -19.76 3.68 9.99
C ARG A 17 -18.88 2.48 9.69
N TRP A 18 -18.00 2.60 8.71
CA TRP A 18 -17.11 1.52 8.33
C TRP A 18 -16.07 1.25 9.42
N ASP A 19 -15.59 2.28 10.10
CA ASP A 19 -14.69 2.11 11.24
C ASP A 19 -15.34 1.25 12.30
N GLN A 20 -16.59 1.55 12.65
CA GLN A 20 -17.29 0.77 13.63
C GLN A 20 -17.52 -0.66 13.16
N LEU A 21 -17.91 -0.82 11.92
CA LEU A 21 -18.16 -2.12 11.33
C LEU A 21 -16.89 -2.97 11.31
N LEU A 22 -15.80 -2.39 10.81
CA LEU A 22 -14.53 -3.11 10.68
C LEU A 22 -13.89 -3.40 12.01
N ILE A 23 -13.90 -2.44 12.93
CA ILE A 23 -13.30 -2.63 14.25
C ILE A 23 -14.08 -3.66 15.06
N ARG A 24 -15.39 -3.59 15.03
CA ARG A 24 -16.23 -4.49 15.82
C ARG A 24 -16.35 -5.87 15.22
N ARG A 25 -16.30 -5.96 13.89
CA ARG A 25 -16.62 -7.21 13.20
C ARG A 25 -15.54 -7.76 12.33
N GLY A 26 -14.79 -6.89 11.65
CA GLY A 26 -13.91 -7.32 10.59
C GLY A 26 -12.46 -7.41 10.95
N LEU A 27 -11.94 -6.45 11.72
CA LEU A 27 -10.52 -6.42 12.02
C LEU A 27 -10.07 -7.62 12.84
N ALA A 28 -10.93 -8.08 13.72
CA ALA A 28 -10.62 -9.21 14.58
C ALA A 28 -11.04 -10.55 13.99
N GLU A 29 -11.78 -10.55 12.89
CA GLU A 29 -12.35 -11.77 12.33
C GLU A 29 -12.12 -11.84 10.84
N LEU A 30 -11.14 -12.62 10.43
CA LEU A 30 -10.80 -12.78 9.01
C LEU A 30 -11.96 -13.32 8.17
N GLU A 31 -12.76 -14.20 8.74
CA GLU A 31 -13.91 -14.77 8.03
C GLU A 31 -14.94 -13.71 7.68
N ARG A 32 -15.00 -12.64 8.45
CA ARG A 32 -15.92 -11.54 8.16
C ARG A 32 -15.39 -10.57 7.13
N ALA A 33 -14.07 -10.54 6.92
CA ALA A 33 -13.49 -9.69 5.90
C ALA A 33 -14.04 -10.03 4.52
N GLU A 34 -14.26 -11.30 4.25
CA GLU A 34 -14.82 -11.74 2.99
C GLU A 34 -16.25 -11.25 2.80
N GLU A 35 -17.07 -11.31 3.84
CA GLU A 35 -18.44 -10.80 3.79
C GLU A 35 -18.43 -9.29 3.59
N LEU A 36 -17.54 -8.58 4.29
CA LEU A 36 -17.41 -7.14 4.15
C LEU A 36 -16.99 -6.75 2.75
N SER A 37 -16.06 -7.49 2.15
CA SER A 37 -15.59 -7.17 0.81
C SER A 37 -16.70 -7.30 -0.22
N ARG A 38 -17.59 -8.29 -0.07
CA ARG A 38 -18.74 -8.44 -0.96
C ARG A 38 -19.77 -7.33 -0.75
N ALA A 39 -19.98 -6.95 0.51
CA ALA A 39 -20.96 -5.92 0.85
C ALA A 39 -20.51 -4.53 0.41
N LEU A 40 -19.23 -4.23 0.61
CA LEU A 40 -18.70 -2.90 0.35
C LEU A 40 -18.26 -2.68 -1.10
N GLY A 41 -17.76 -3.73 -1.75
CA GLY A 41 -17.26 -3.62 -3.12
C GLY A 41 -15.88 -2.95 -3.18
N PRO A 42 -15.19 -3.10 -4.32
CA PRO A 42 -13.81 -2.61 -4.44
C PRO A 42 -13.65 -1.10 -4.35
N TYR A 43 -14.57 -0.34 -4.94
CA TYR A 43 -14.47 1.13 -4.89
C TYR A 43 -14.68 1.64 -3.48
N THR A 44 -15.61 1.02 -2.75
CA THR A 44 -15.91 1.41 -1.37
C THR A 44 -14.73 1.12 -0.46
N LEU A 45 -14.08 -0.04 -0.65
CA LEU A 45 -12.91 -0.40 0.12
C LEU A 45 -11.74 0.56 -0.16
N GLN A 46 -11.52 0.92 -1.41
CA GLN A 46 -10.49 1.89 -1.77
C GLN A 46 -10.76 3.26 -1.17
N ALA A 47 -12.02 3.68 -1.17
CA ALA A 47 -12.42 4.94 -0.56
C ALA A 47 -12.19 4.92 0.95
N ALA A 48 -12.46 3.80 1.60
CA ALA A 48 -12.21 3.64 3.03
C ALA A 48 -10.71 3.72 3.35
N ILE A 49 -9.87 3.12 2.52
CA ILE A 49 -8.42 3.19 2.67
C ILE A 49 -7.95 4.64 2.54
N ALA A 50 -8.43 5.33 1.50
CA ALA A 50 -8.09 6.73 1.28
C ALA A 50 -8.53 7.60 2.47
N ALA A 51 -9.70 7.32 3.02
CA ALA A 51 -10.22 8.05 4.17
C ALA A 51 -9.33 7.85 5.40
N CYS A 52 -8.76 6.66 5.59
CA CYS A 52 -7.82 6.43 6.69
C CYS A 52 -6.60 7.34 6.58
N HIS A 53 -6.07 7.51 5.39
CA HIS A 53 -4.93 8.38 5.17
C HIS A 53 -5.27 9.86 5.39
N VAL A 54 -6.40 10.30 4.86
CA VAL A 54 -6.84 11.69 5.00
C VAL A 54 -7.12 12.03 6.46
N ARG A 55 -7.78 11.11 7.16
CA ARG A 55 -8.13 11.32 8.57
C ARG A 55 -6.91 11.48 9.45
N ALA A 56 -5.87 10.70 9.18
CA ALA A 56 -4.68 10.71 10.02
C ALA A 56 -3.86 12.00 9.89
N GLY A 57 -3.77 12.55 8.70
CA GLY A 57 -2.95 13.73 8.45
C GLY A 57 -1.47 13.44 8.34
N THR A 58 -0.94 12.53 9.16
CA THR A 58 0.46 12.14 9.12
C THR A 58 0.58 10.62 9.15
N ASN A 59 1.74 10.11 8.77
CA ASN A 59 1.99 8.67 8.81
C ASN A 59 1.95 8.11 10.24
N GLU A 60 2.37 8.93 11.21
CA GLU A 60 2.37 8.51 12.62
C GLU A 60 0.97 8.28 13.16
N ASP A 61 0.01 9.07 12.69
CA ASP A 61 -1.38 8.98 13.13
C ASP A 61 -2.19 7.98 12.31
N THR A 62 -1.63 7.47 11.22
CA THR A 62 -2.33 6.55 10.33
C THR A 62 -2.54 5.20 11.01
N ASP A 63 -3.77 4.71 10.96
CA ASP A 63 -4.10 3.40 11.50
C ASP A 63 -3.78 2.31 10.47
N TRP A 64 -2.53 1.90 10.48
CA TRP A 64 -2.04 0.94 9.49
C TRP A 64 -2.66 -0.44 9.64
N ASP A 65 -3.02 -0.85 10.85
CA ASP A 65 -3.68 -2.14 11.08
C ASP A 65 -5.04 -2.18 10.39
N ARG A 66 -5.77 -1.07 10.48
CA ARG A 66 -7.05 -0.95 9.77
C ARG A 66 -6.86 -0.98 8.27
N ILE A 67 -5.85 -0.28 7.78
CA ILE A 67 -5.53 -0.24 6.35
C ILE A 67 -5.16 -1.63 5.85
N VAL A 68 -4.38 -2.38 6.61
CA VAL A 68 -4.04 -3.76 6.25
C VAL A 68 -5.31 -4.61 6.13
N ALA A 69 -6.22 -4.50 7.09
CA ALA A 69 -7.47 -5.26 7.04
C ALA A 69 -8.31 -4.90 5.80
N LEU A 70 -8.35 -3.62 5.45
CA LEU A 70 -9.06 -3.17 4.26
C LEU A 70 -8.41 -3.71 2.98
N TYR A 71 -7.08 -3.73 2.92
CA TYR A 71 -6.38 -4.32 1.79
C TYR A 71 -6.56 -5.84 1.73
N ASP A 72 -6.62 -6.51 2.88
CA ASP A 72 -6.92 -7.94 2.91
C ASP A 72 -8.27 -8.22 2.23
N ALA A 73 -9.28 -7.43 2.59
CA ALA A 73 -10.61 -7.57 1.99
C ALA A 73 -10.58 -7.25 0.50
N LEU A 74 -9.86 -6.19 0.12
CA LEU A 74 -9.76 -5.80 -1.29
C LEU A 74 -9.02 -6.83 -2.12
N ALA A 75 -7.95 -7.41 -1.58
CA ALA A 75 -7.17 -8.43 -2.25
C ALA A 75 -8.02 -9.69 -2.51
N GLU A 76 -8.84 -10.08 -1.54
CA GLU A 76 -9.74 -11.21 -1.71
C GLU A 76 -10.77 -10.95 -2.80
N LEU A 77 -11.27 -9.74 -2.87
CA LEU A 77 -12.30 -9.37 -3.83
C LEU A 77 -11.75 -9.22 -5.26
N THR A 78 -10.59 -8.60 -5.41
CA THR A 78 -10.05 -8.28 -6.72
C THR A 78 -9.00 -9.25 -7.23
N ARG A 79 -8.28 -9.90 -6.32
CA ARG A 79 -7.14 -10.79 -6.63
C ARG A 79 -6.10 -10.12 -7.53
N SER A 80 -5.94 -8.82 -7.36
CA SER A 80 -5.04 -8.01 -8.18
C SER A 80 -3.63 -8.01 -7.59
N PRO A 81 -2.58 -8.30 -8.40
CA PRO A 81 -1.21 -8.20 -7.91
C PRO A 81 -0.83 -6.79 -7.46
N VAL A 82 -1.41 -5.75 -8.08
CA VAL A 82 -1.17 -4.36 -7.66
C VAL A 82 -1.73 -4.12 -6.27
N VAL A 83 -2.91 -4.67 -5.97
CA VAL A 83 -3.49 -4.58 -4.63
C VAL A 83 -2.60 -5.31 -3.63
N GLU A 84 -2.04 -6.46 -4.02
CA GLU A 84 -1.11 -7.21 -3.16
C GLU A 84 0.15 -6.38 -2.87
N LEU A 85 0.65 -5.64 -3.84
CA LEU A 85 1.80 -4.77 -3.63
C LEU A 85 1.45 -3.65 -2.64
N ASN A 86 0.29 -3.03 -2.78
CA ASN A 86 -0.17 -1.99 -1.85
C ASN A 86 -0.38 -2.57 -0.45
N ARG A 87 -0.89 -3.78 -0.37
CA ARG A 87 -1.04 -4.49 0.89
C ARG A 87 0.32 -4.70 1.56
N ALA A 88 1.34 -5.06 0.78
CA ALA A 88 2.70 -5.23 1.31
C ALA A 88 3.24 -3.93 1.93
N VAL A 89 2.97 -2.79 1.28
CA VAL A 89 3.37 -1.49 1.83
C VAL A 89 2.67 -1.23 3.16
N ALA A 90 1.37 -1.50 3.23
CA ALA A 90 0.62 -1.32 4.47
C ALA A 90 1.13 -2.24 5.58
N ILE A 91 1.44 -3.48 5.26
CA ILE A 91 2.01 -4.44 6.21
C ILE A 91 3.38 -3.95 6.71
N ALA A 92 4.20 -3.40 5.82
CA ALA A 92 5.49 -2.85 6.20
C ALA A 92 5.33 -1.70 7.19
N MET A 93 4.34 -0.86 6.99
CA MET A 93 4.07 0.25 7.91
C MET A 93 3.50 -0.21 9.24
N ALA A 94 2.69 -1.26 9.22
CA ALA A 94 2.05 -1.78 10.43
C ALA A 94 2.98 -2.68 11.25
N SER A 95 3.77 -3.52 10.58
CA SER A 95 4.53 -4.60 11.22
C SER A 95 6.02 -4.56 10.96
N GLY A 96 6.50 -3.61 10.19
CA GLY A 96 7.92 -3.46 9.88
C GLY A 96 8.27 -3.81 8.44
N PRO A 97 9.37 -3.24 7.92
CA PRO A 97 9.75 -3.44 6.52
C PRO A 97 10.08 -4.88 6.17
N ASP A 98 10.55 -5.68 7.11
CA ASP A 98 10.86 -7.10 6.87
C ASP A 98 9.59 -7.89 6.53
N ALA A 99 8.49 -7.63 7.24
CA ALA A 99 7.22 -8.30 6.96
C ALA A 99 6.67 -7.93 5.57
N GLY A 100 6.77 -6.67 5.21
CA GLY A 100 6.37 -6.23 3.86
C GLY A 100 7.25 -6.79 2.77
N LEU A 101 8.55 -6.89 3.04
CA LEU A 101 9.51 -7.42 2.06
C LEU A 101 9.24 -8.89 1.73
N GLU A 102 8.84 -9.69 2.71
CA GLU A 102 8.48 -11.08 2.46
C GLU A 102 7.38 -11.18 1.41
N LEU A 103 6.36 -10.37 1.53
CA LEU A 103 5.26 -10.36 0.56
C LEU A 103 5.70 -9.84 -0.80
N VAL A 104 6.53 -8.80 -0.82
CA VAL A 104 7.09 -8.28 -2.06
C VAL A 104 7.94 -9.33 -2.77
N ASP A 105 8.75 -10.07 -2.02
CA ASP A 105 9.58 -11.13 -2.60
C ASP A 105 8.73 -12.25 -3.22
N GLU A 106 7.60 -12.56 -2.62
CA GLU A 106 6.65 -13.51 -3.20
C GLU A 106 6.09 -12.99 -4.53
N LEU A 107 5.78 -11.70 -4.59
CA LEU A 107 5.31 -11.09 -5.83
C LEU A 107 6.38 -11.11 -6.92
N VAL A 108 7.62 -10.84 -6.57
CA VAL A 108 8.74 -10.93 -7.51
C VAL A 108 8.86 -12.35 -8.05
N ALA A 109 8.82 -13.34 -7.17
CA ALA A 109 8.93 -14.74 -7.56
C ALA A 109 7.79 -15.20 -8.47
N SER A 110 6.60 -14.62 -8.30
CA SER A 110 5.43 -14.98 -9.11
C SER A 110 5.52 -14.47 -10.54
N GLY A 111 6.29 -13.41 -10.80
CA GLY A 111 6.37 -12.79 -12.11
C GLY A 111 5.14 -11.99 -12.52
N ALA A 112 4.15 -11.87 -11.65
CA ALA A 112 2.87 -11.23 -11.97
C ALA A 112 3.01 -9.73 -12.28
N LEU A 113 4.01 -9.08 -11.70
CA LEU A 113 4.25 -7.65 -11.89
C LEU A 113 5.56 -7.37 -12.62
N ASP A 114 6.05 -8.31 -13.41
CA ASP A 114 7.26 -8.10 -14.21
C ASP A 114 7.08 -6.88 -15.12
N GLY A 115 8.07 -6.01 -15.13
CA GLY A 115 8.02 -4.77 -15.91
C GLY A 115 7.30 -3.62 -15.25
N TYR A 116 6.67 -3.84 -14.09
CA TYR A 116 5.96 -2.80 -13.38
C TYR A 116 6.92 -2.06 -12.44
N HIS A 117 7.20 -0.81 -12.75
CA HIS A 117 8.25 -0.03 -12.06
C HIS A 117 8.02 0.12 -10.55
N LEU A 118 6.77 0.09 -10.10
CA LEU A 118 6.49 0.27 -8.67
C LEU A 118 6.91 -0.95 -7.85
N LEU A 119 7.01 -2.13 -8.45
CA LEU A 119 7.46 -3.30 -7.71
C LEU A 119 8.90 -3.13 -7.21
N PRO A 120 9.90 -2.87 -8.08
CA PRO A 120 11.25 -2.63 -7.57
C PRO A 120 11.36 -1.34 -6.76
N ALA A 121 10.54 -0.32 -7.03
CA ALA A 121 10.55 0.90 -6.22
C ALA A 121 10.15 0.62 -4.78
N VAL A 122 9.09 -0.15 -4.58
CA VAL A 122 8.65 -0.54 -3.23
C VAL A 122 9.69 -1.44 -2.56
N ARG A 123 10.22 -2.41 -3.30
CA ARG A 123 11.24 -3.31 -2.77
C ARG A 123 12.48 -2.53 -2.34
N GLY A 124 12.91 -1.58 -3.16
CA GLY A 124 14.04 -0.72 -2.83
C GLY A 124 13.81 0.09 -1.56
N ASP A 125 12.61 0.65 -1.40
CA ASP A 125 12.27 1.40 -0.21
C ASP A 125 12.35 0.53 1.06
N LEU A 126 11.83 -0.69 0.99
CA LEU A 126 11.88 -1.61 2.13
C LEU A 126 13.30 -2.06 2.44
N LEU A 127 14.09 -2.32 1.41
CA LEU A 127 15.49 -2.71 1.58
C LEU A 127 16.31 -1.58 2.20
N GLU A 128 16.05 -0.34 1.78
CA GLU A 128 16.72 0.83 2.37
C GLU A 128 16.38 0.96 3.85
N LYS A 129 15.12 0.77 4.22
CA LYS A 129 14.69 0.82 5.62
C LYS A 129 15.33 -0.28 6.46
N LEU A 130 15.71 -1.38 5.82
CA LEU A 130 16.41 -2.48 6.50
C LEU A 130 17.94 -2.31 6.50
N GLY A 131 18.44 -1.23 5.93
CA GLY A 131 19.87 -0.98 5.84
C GLY A 131 20.59 -1.76 4.76
N ARG A 132 19.86 -2.43 3.88
CA ARG A 132 20.42 -3.22 2.77
C ARG A 132 20.61 -2.32 1.56
N ASN A 133 21.52 -1.35 1.68
CA ASN A 133 21.64 -0.24 0.74
C ASN A 133 22.08 -0.64 -0.67
N ALA A 134 22.98 -1.61 -0.80
CA ALA A 134 23.42 -2.05 -2.12
C ALA A 134 22.27 -2.68 -2.92
N GLU A 135 21.47 -3.49 -2.25
CA GLU A 135 20.30 -4.11 -2.88
C GLU A 135 19.24 -3.06 -3.19
N ALA A 136 19.01 -2.12 -2.27
CA ALA A 136 18.05 -1.05 -2.48
C ALA A 136 18.43 -0.21 -3.68
N ARG A 137 19.71 0.13 -3.81
CA ARG A 137 20.21 0.90 -4.95
C ARG A 137 19.91 0.19 -6.28
N ALA A 138 20.18 -1.11 -6.34
CA ALA A 138 19.93 -1.88 -7.54
C ALA A 138 18.43 -1.86 -7.91
N GLU A 139 17.56 -1.93 -6.89
CA GLU A 139 16.12 -1.89 -7.13
C GLU A 139 15.66 -0.53 -7.63
N PHE A 140 16.18 0.56 -7.07
CA PHE A 140 15.83 1.90 -7.55
C PHE A 140 16.33 2.12 -8.99
N GLU A 141 17.50 1.61 -9.31
CA GLU A 141 18.00 1.69 -10.68
C GLU A 141 17.13 0.90 -11.66
N LEU A 142 16.68 -0.29 -11.24
CA LEU A 142 15.76 -1.08 -12.03
C LEU A 142 14.43 -0.35 -12.23
N ALA A 143 13.86 0.19 -11.16
CA ALA A 143 12.61 0.93 -11.25
C ALA A 143 12.74 2.12 -12.20
N ALA A 144 13.87 2.83 -12.14
CA ALA A 144 14.12 3.97 -13.01
C ALA A 144 14.16 3.54 -14.48
N SER A 145 14.68 2.34 -14.75
CA SER A 145 14.75 1.83 -16.13
C SER A 145 13.38 1.42 -16.67
N LEU A 146 12.44 1.11 -15.78
CA LEU A 146 11.11 0.63 -16.17
C LEU A 146 10.07 1.74 -16.29
N THR A 147 10.22 2.84 -15.56
CA THR A 147 9.23 3.91 -15.61
C THR A 147 9.35 4.73 -16.87
N ARG A 148 8.23 5.18 -17.39
CA ARG A 148 8.18 6.08 -18.53
C ARG A 148 8.10 7.54 -18.11
N ASN A 149 7.90 7.79 -16.84
CA ASN A 149 7.77 9.13 -16.30
C ASN A 149 9.14 9.67 -15.94
N THR A 150 9.56 10.74 -16.63
CA THR A 150 10.90 11.33 -16.44
C THR A 150 11.11 11.82 -15.01
N ARG A 151 10.09 12.42 -14.42
CA ARG A 151 10.19 12.95 -13.06
C ARG A 151 10.38 11.82 -12.05
N GLU A 152 9.63 10.73 -12.20
CA GLU A 152 9.79 9.55 -11.35
C GLU A 152 11.18 8.96 -11.52
N ARG A 153 11.66 8.88 -12.76
CA ARG A 153 13.00 8.37 -13.05
C ARG A 153 14.06 9.17 -12.33
N ASP A 154 13.94 10.50 -12.37
CA ASP A 154 14.91 11.38 -11.73
C ASP A 154 14.92 11.20 -10.23
N VAL A 155 13.73 11.05 -9.60
CA VAL A 155 13.62 10.79 -8.17
C VAL A 155 14.27 9.45 -7.82
N LEU A 156 14.00 8.41 -8.59
CA LEU A 156 14.55 7.07 -8.34
C LEU A 156 16.06 7.05 -8.48
N LEU A 157 16.60 7.71 -9.52
CA LEU A 157 18.03 7.78 -9.72
C LEU A 157 18.71 8.61 -8.63
N SER A 158 18.04 9.66 -8.15
CA SER A 158 18.52 10.46 -7.04
C SER A 158 18.62 9.63 -5.76
N ARG A 159 17.62 8.81 -5.48
CA ARG A 159 17.64 7.92 -4.32
C ARG A 159 18.76 6.88 -4.43
N ALA A 160 18.93 6.30 -5.62
CA ALA A 160 20.01 5.35 -5.86
C ALA A 160 21.38 5.99 -5.66
N GLY A 161 21.53 7.22 -6.15
CA GLY A 161 22.79 7.96 -5.99
C GLY A 161 23.12 8.27 -4.54
N ALA A 162 22.12 8.63 -3.74
CA ALA A 162 22.30 8.89 -2.32
C ALA A 162 22.82 7.64 -1.59
N LEU A 163 22.30 6.47 -1.94
CA LEU A 163 22.73 5.21 -1.34
C LEU A 163 24.17 4.84 -1.73
N ALA A 164 24.58 5.23 -2.95
CA ALA A 164 25.93 4.99 -3.40
C ALA A 164 26.98 5.77 -2.60
N SER A 165 26.61 6.96 -2.10
CA SER A 165 27.54 7.77 -1.31
C SER A 165 27.68 7.31 0.13
N GLU A 166 26.80 6.50 0.59
CA GLU A 166 26.84 5.98 1.97
C GLU A 166 27.60 4.67 2.09
N GLY A 167 28.00 4.11 0.97
CA GLY A 167 28.70 2.83 0.91
C GLY A 167 30.24 2.93 0.87
#